data_9b0fa9d7bdd03ac7f77462c65a6ae64d
#
_entry.id   9b0fa9d7bdd03ac7f77462c65a6ae64d
#
_cell.length_a   1.000
_cell.length_b   1.000
_cell.length_c   1.000
_cell.angle_alpha   90.00
_cell.angle_beta   90.00
_cell.angle_gamma   90.00
#
_symmetry.space_group_name_H-M   'P 1'
#
loop_
_entity.id
_entity.type
_entity.pdbx_description
1 polymer ?
#
loop_
_entity_poly.entity_id
_entity_poly.type
_entity_poly.pdbx_seq_one_letter_code
_entity_poly.pdbx_strand_id
1 'polypeptide(L)'
;VFIDEMPWIDTQKSDFVSALENFWNGWAARRSDIVFIASGSATSWMVDNLIENQGGLHARITSSIYVRPFTLHEVEEYLQRKHCKWDRYQILQCYMVMGGIPFYLSLIDPRQSLVQNVDRLFFSHSGIMRGEFDELYNALFSNAELYISVVKALAQHHDGMTRTEISKVIGVNGGTLTRVLTNLERCDFISRSQNFGCKTKDTIYRLMDFYTLFYYKFIAQDTS
;
A
#
# COMPACT_ATOMS: atom_id res chain seq x y z
N VAL A 1 -10.40 1.64 -23.80
CA VAL A 1 -11.08 0.87 -22.73
C VAL A 1 -10.30 1.07 -21.47
N PHE A 2 -10.97 1.44 -20.37
CA PHE A 2 -10.38 1.55 -19.04
C PHE A 2 -11.11 0.59 -18.10
N ILE A 3 -10.37 -0.24 -17.38
CA ILE A 3 -10.86 -1.11 -16.32
C ILE A 3 -10.17 -0.70 -15.04
N ASP A 4 -10.96 -0.16 -14.12
CA ASP A 4 -10.51 0.22 -12.79
C ASP A 4 -10.66 -0.96 -11.81
N GLU A 5 -9.77 -1.06 -10.85
CA GLU A 5 -9.72 -2.14 -9.84
C GLU A 5 -9.88 -3.54 -10.45
N MET A 6 -9.15 -3.81 -11.52
CA MET A 6 -9.19 -5.07 -12.25
C MET A 6 -9.06 -6.33 -11.38
N PRO A 7 -8.24 -6.35 -10.32
CA PRO A 7 -8.12 -7.51 -9.42
C PRO A 7 -9.45 -7.95 -8.80
N TRP A 8 -10.41 -7.05 -8.64
CA TRP A 8 -11.72 -7.37 -8.04
C TRP A 8 -12.63 -8.16 -8.97
N ILE A 9 -12.34 -8.15 -10.27
CA ILE A 9 -13.09 -8.91 -11.28
C ILE A 9 -12.62 -10.37 -11.30
N ASP A 10 -11.35 -10.60 -10.93
CA ASP A 10 -10.74 -11.94 -10.92
C ASP A 10 -11.04 -12.67 -9.60
N THR A 11 -12.18 -13.34 -9.57
CA THR A 11 -12.57 -14.17 -8.43
C THR A 11 -12.03 -15.60 -8.59
N GLN A 12 -11.93 -16.37 -7.49
CA GLN A 12 -11.42 -17.74 -7.50
C GLN A 12 -12.11 -18.70 -8.48
N LYS A 13 -13.31 -18.36 -8.94
CA LYS A 13 -14.12 -19.15 -9.88
C LYS A 13 -14.26 -18.49 -11.26
N SER A 14 -13.62 -17.35 -11.47
CA SER A 14 -13.65 -16.67 -12.75
C SER A 14 -12.47 -17.09 -13.61
N ASP A 15 -12.71 -17.27 -14.90
CA ASP A 15 -11.67 -17.45 -15.91
C ASP A 15 -11.28 -16.07 -16.49
N PHE A 16 -11.28 -15.02 -15.66
CA PHE A 16 -11.14 -13.65 -16.12
C PHE A 16 -9.81 -13.41 -16.85
N VAL A 17 -8.68 -13.85 -16.29
CA VAL A 17 -7.36 -13.69 -16.93
C VAL A 17 -7.34 -14.38 -18.29
N SER A 18 -7.85 -15.61 -18.38
CA SER A 18 -7.94 -16.35 -19.65
C SER A 18 -8.86 -15.67 -20.67
N ALA A 19 -9.97 -15.11 -20.20
CA ALA A 19 -10.90 -14.35 -21.06
C ALA A 19 -10.23 -13.07 -21.57
N LEU A 20 -9.48 -12.36 -20.73
CA LEU A 20 -8.71 -11.18 -21.10
C LEU A 20 -7.61 -11.52 -22.12
N GLU A 21 -6.89 -12.62 -21.94
CA GLU A 21 -5.91 -13.14 -22.89
C GLU A 21 -6.55 -13.39 -24.27
N ASN A 22 -7.69 -14.09 -24.29
CA ASN A 22 -8.41 -14.39 -25.52
C ASN A 22 -8.92 -13.12 -26.19
N PHE A 23 -9.50 -12.19 -25.44
CA PHE A 23 -9.93 -10.90 -25.96
C PHE A 23 -8.77 -10.12 -26.59
N TRP A 24 -7.66 -10.00 -25.85
CA TRP A 24 -6.51 -9.24 -26.33
C TRP A 24 -5.88 -9.87 -27.54
N ASN A 25 -5.48 -11.15 -27.46
CA ASN A 25 -4.75 -11.82 -28.54
C ASN A 25 -5.64 -12.16 -29.75
N GLY A 26 -6.91 -12.46 -29.51
CA GLY A 26 -7.84 -12.81 -30.58
C GLY A 26 -8.36 -11.61 -31.37
N TRP A 27 -8.55 -10.48 -30.70
CA TRP A 27 -9.26 -9.34 -31.33
C TRP A 27 -8.55 -7.99 -31.12
N ALA A 28 -8.25 -7.57 -29.88
CA ALA A 28 -7.83 -6.22 -29.57
C ALA A 28 -6.43 -5.88 -30.10
N ALA A 29 -5.49 -6.82 -30.02
CA ALA A 29 -4.08 -6.60 -30.42
C ALA A 29 -3.89 -6.29 -31.91
N ARG A 30 -4.88 -6.59 -32.74
CA ARG A 30 -4.84 -6.33 -34.18
C ARG A 30 -5.42 -4.96 -34.56
N ARG A 31 -5.95 -4.23 -33.58
CA ARG A 31 -6.63 -2.94 -33.79
C ARG A 31 -5.72 -1.80 -33.34
N SER A 32 -5.61 -0.79 -34.19
CA SER A 32 -4.82 0.43 -33.91
C SER A 32 -5.64 1.53 -33.22
N ASP A 33 -6.96 1.35 -33.11
CA ASP A 33 -7.91 2.30 -32.54
C ASP A 33 -8.26 1.96 -31.07
N ILE A 34 -7.61 0.95 -30.47
CA ILE A 34 -7.84 0.54 -29.08
C ILE A 34 -6.65 0.88 -28.22
N VAL A 35 -6.92 1.65 -27.15
CA VAL A 35 -6.05 1.77 -25.99
C VAL A 35 -6.73 1.07 -24.84
N PHE A 36 -6.05 0.10 -24.23
CA PHE A 36 -6.52 -0.63 -23.06
C PHE A 36 -5.71 -0.19 -21.83
N ILE A 37 -6.41 0.27 -20.82
CA ILE A 37 -5.81 0.73 -19.56
C ILE A 37 -6.44 -0.08 -18.44
N ALA A 38 -5.61 -0.62 -17.56
CA ALA A 38 -6.01 -1.33 -16.35
C ALA A 38 -5.40 -0.66 -15.14
N SER A 39 -6.16 -0.54 -14.06
CA SER A 39 -5.66 -0.13 -12.76
C SER A 39 -6.00 -1.16 -11.70
N GLY A 40 -5.33 -1.11 -10.57
CA GLY A 40 -5.62 -1.96 -9.42
C GLY A 40 -4.73 -1.62 -8.23
N SER A 41 -5.32 -1.61 -7.04
CA SER A 41 -4.64 -1.40 -5.76
C SER A 41 -3.91 -2.67 -5.27
N ALA A 42 -4.36 -3.86 -5.67
CA ALA A 42 -3.71 -5.13 -5.36
C ALA A 42 -2.43 -5.31 -6.21
N THR A 43 -1.37 -4.60 -5.83
CA THR A 43 -0.11 -4.52 -6.60
C THR A 43 0.45 -5.90 -6.93
N SER A 44 0.40 -6.86 -5.99
CA SER A 44 0.91 -8.21 -6.24
C SER A 44 0.12 -8.92 -7.33
N TRP A 45 -1.22 -8.81 -7.35
CA TRP A 45 -2.04 -9.38 -8.41
C TRP A 45 -1.70 -8.77 -9.78
N MET A 46 -1.56 -7.44 -9.84
CA MET A 46 -1.21 -6.72 -11.07
C MET A 46 0.16 -7.16 -11.61
N VAL A 47 1.14 -7.31 -10.73
CA VAL A 47 2.47 -7.78 -11.11
C VAL A 47 2.42 -9.23 -11.58
N ASP A 48 1.85 -10.13 -10.76
CA ASP A 48 1.90 -11.57 -11.03
C ASP A 48 1.06 -11.96 -12.27
N ASN A 49 -0.10 -11.33 -12.47
CA ASN A 49 -1.05 -11.72 -13.53
C ASN A 49 -0.93 -10.88 -14.81
N LEU A 50 -0.38 -9.66 -14.74
CA LEU A 50 -0.28 -8.80 -15.92
C LEU A 50 1.19 -8.53 -16.30
N ILE A 51 2.00 -8.01 -15.38
CA ILE A 51 3.35 -7.51 -15.71
C ILE A 51 4.34 -8.65 -15.89
N GLU A 52 4.41 -9.59 -14.92
CA GLU A 52 5.29 -10.76 -14.93
C GLU A 52 4.59 -12.03 -15.47
N ASN A 53 3.41 -11.87 -16.07
CA ASN A 53 2.66 -12.99 -16.66
C ASN A 53 3.51 -13.73 -17.69
N GLN A 54 3.61 -15.05 -17.54
CA GLN A 54 4.30 -15.93 -18.47
C GLN A 54 3.35 -16.61 -19.48
N GLY A 55 2.05 -16.30 -19.40
CA GLY A 55 1.00 -16.80 -20.28
C GLY A 55 0.76 -15.91 -21.50
N GLY A 56 -0.50 -15.89 -21.96
CA GLY A 56 -0.91 -15.17 -23.16
C GLY A 56 -0.81 -13.65 -23.11
N LEU A 57 -0.65 -13.06 -21.90
CA LEU A 57 -0.41 -11.61 -21.71
C LEU A 57 1.08 -11.26 -21.65
N HIS A 58 1.98 -12.23 -21.78
CA HIS A 58 3.42 -12.00 -21.76
C HIS A 58 3.84 -10.97 -22.81
N ALA A 59 4.63 -9.97 -22.39
CA ALA A 59 5.12 -8.88 -23.24
C ALA A 59 4.00 -8.07 -23.96
N ARG A 60 2.76 -8.08 -23.46
CA ARG A 60 1.64 -7.28 -23.99
C ARG A 60 1.50 -5.92 -23.35
N ILE A 61 2.05 -5.74 -22.14
CA ILE A 61 2.09 -4.44 -21.46
C ILE A 61 3.11 -3.54 -22.14
N THR A 62 2.65 -2.43 -22.68
CA THR A 62 3.50 -1.44 -23.39
C THR A 62 4.00 -0.36 -22.44
N SER A 63 3.28 -0.07 -21.36
CA SER A 63 3.65 0.92 -20.36
C SER A 63 3.07 0.53 -19.00
N SER A 64 3.85 0.71 -17.94
CA SER A 64 3.42 0.52 -16.57
C SER A 64 3.68 1.82 -15.79
N ILE A 65 2.65 2.29 -15.09
CA ILE A 65 2.72 3.48 -14.26
C ILE A 65 2.48 3.06 -12.82
N TYR A 66 3.49 3.22 -11.98
CA TYR A 66 3.37 3.01 -10.55
C TYR A 66 3.04 4.34 -9.88
N VAL A 67 1.80 4.47 -9.40
CA VAL A 67 1.33 5.68 -8.72
C VAL A 67 1.75 5.60 -7.26
N ARG A 68 2.75 6.41 -6.90
CA ARG A 68 3.27 6.49 -5.53
C ARG A 68 2.47 7.49 -4.69
N PRO A 69 2.48 7.31 -3.36
CA PRO A 69 2.03 8.36 -2.45
C PRO A 69 2.77 9.68 -2.73
N PHE A 70 2.11 10.79 -2.45
CA PHE A 70 2.74 12.11 -2.57
C PHE A 70 3.99 12.21 -1.71
N THR A 71 5.00 12.84 -2.24
CA THR A 71 6.18 13.27 -1.47
C THR A 71 5.78 14.40 -0.51
N LEU A 72 6.61 14.69 0.49
CA LEU A 72 6.37 15.82 1.40
C LEU A 72 6.16 17.15 0.67
N HIS A 73 6.90 17.37 -0.42
CA HIS A 73 6.75 18.57 -1.25
C HIS A 73 5.38 18.62 -1.94
N GLU A 74 4.95 17.51 -2.53
CA GLU A 74 3.63 17.41 -3.17
C GLU A 74 2.47 17.56 -2.17
N VAL A 75 2.66 17.07 -0.92
CA VAL A 75 1.71 17.32 0.17
C VAL A 75 1.66 18.80 0.54
N GLU A 76 2.80 19.50 0.61
CA GLU A 76 2.83 20.95 0.82
C GLU A 76 2.04 21.66 -0.28
N GLU A 77 2.29 21.35 -1.55
CA GLU A 77 1.55 21.95 -2.67
C GLU A 77 0.05 21.64 -2.63
N TYR A 78 -0.31 20.38 -2.33
CA TYR A 78 -1.70 19.95 -2.23
C TYR A 78 -2.45 20.75 -1.15
N LEU A 79 -1.88 20.87 0.05
CA LEU A 79 -2.47 21.60 1.17
C LEU A 79 -2.55 23.10 0.89
N GLN A 80 -1.56 23.68 0.22
CA GLN A 80 -1.60 25.09 -0.23
C GLN A 80 -2.75 25.32 -1.22
N ARG A 81 -2.98 24.41 -2.19
CA ARG A 81 -4.12 24.49 -3.13
C ARG A 81 -5.47 24.36 -2.41
N LYS A 82 -5.52 23.65 -1.29
CA LYS A 82 -6.69 23.62 -0.40
C LYS A 82 -6.82 24.87 0.49
N HIS A 83 -5.96 25.87 0.34
CA HIS A 83 -5.90 27.08 1.15
C HIS A 83 -5.60 26.80 2.64
N CYS A 84 -4.92 25.72 2.94
CA CYS A 84 -4.44 25.41 4.28
C CYS A 84 -3.31 26.37 4.66
N LYS A 85 -3.43 27.02 5.84
CA LYS A 85 -2.46 28.03 6.32
C LYS A 85 -1.46 27.47 7.33
N TRP A 86 -1.20 26.18 7.26
CA TRP A 86 -0.22 25.53 8.15
C TRP A 86 1.21 25.89 7.75
N ASP A 87 2.07 26.01 8.76
CA ASP A 87 3.50 26.12 8.52
C ASP A 87 4.12 24.79 8.09
N ARG A 88 5.37 24.83 7.66
CA ARG A 88 6.07 23.62 7.18
C ARG A 88 6.24 22.56 8.25
N TYR A 89 6.32 22.95 9.52
CA TYR A 89 6.41 21.99 10.62
C TYR A 89 5.09 21.25 10.81
N GLN A 90 3.97 21.93 10.74
CA GLN A 90 2.63 21.31 10.77
C GLN A 90 2.39 20.41 9.55
N ILE A 91 2.86 20.82 8.36
CA ILE A 91 2.79 19.99 7.15
C ILE A 91 3.63 18.70 7.32
N LEU A 92 4.85 18.82 7.85
CA LEU A 92 5.68 17.66 8.18
C LEU A 92 4.99 16.71 9.17
N GLN A 93 4.42 17.24 10.24
CA GLN A 93 3.67 16.45 11.21
C GLN A 93 2.45 15.76 10.56
N CYS A 94 1.70 16.47 9.70
CA CYS A 94 0.62 15.88 8.93
C CYS A 94 1.10 14.71 8.07
N TYR A 95 2.22 14.89 7.38
CA TYR A 95 2.86 13.84 6.58
C TYR A 95 3.26 12.62 7.42
N MET A 96 3.76 12.84 8.62
CA MET A 96 4.11 11.75 9.56
C MET A 96 2.89 11.01 10.13
N VAL A 97 1.69 11.57 10.03
CA VAL A 97 0.44 10.94 10.47
C VAL A 97 -0.29 10.24 9.33
N MET A 98 -0.43 10.92 8.19
CA MET A 98 -1.28 10.50 7.07
C MET A 98 -0.49 9.98 5.87
N GLY A 99 0.84 10.12 5.88
CA GLY A 99 1.64 9.86 4.69
C GLY A 99 1.28 10.79 3.54
N GLY A 100 1.58 10.37 2.33
CA GLY A 100 1.24 11.09 1.09
C GLY A 100 -0.01 10.56 0.40
N ILE A 101 -0.95 9.94 1.10
CA ILE A 101 -2.15 9.34 0.49
C ILE A 101 -3.17 10.44 0.19
N PRO A 102 -3.50 10.70 -1.10
CA PRO A 102 -4.41 11.80 -1.49
C PRO A 102 -5.79 11.72 -0.82
N PHE A 103 -6.31 10.50 -0.64
CA PHE A 103 -7.59 10.29 0.05
C PHE A 103 -7.53 10.81 1.49
N TYR A 104 -6.51 10.44 2.27
CA TYR A 104 -6.37 10.91 3.66
C TYR A 104 -6.20 12.42 3.74
N LEU A 105 -5.39 12.98 2.85
CA LEU A 105 -5.20 14.43 2.75
C LEU A 105 -6.49 15.17 2.35
N SER A 106 -7.37 14.52 1.61
CA SER A 106 -8.67 15.10 1.21
C SER A 106 -9.60 15.33 2.41
N LEU A 107 -9.47 14.54 3.47
CA LEU A 107 -10.26 14.61 4.70
C LEU A 107 -9.92 15.80 5.60
N ILE A 108 -8.80 16.48 5.33
CA ILE A 108 -8.33 17.64 6.10
C ILE A 108 -9.27 18.85 5.88
N ASP A 109 -9.77 19.42 6.96
CA ASP A 109 -10.40 20.74 6.96
C ASP A 109 -9.31 21.82 7.09
N PRO A 110 -9.05 22.62 6.03
CA PRO A 110 -7.98 23.62 6.05
C PRO A 110 -8.24 24.79 7.00
N ARG A 111 -9.45 24.91 7.55
CA ARG A 111 -9.81 25.95 8.53
C ARG A 111 -9.46 25.55 9.97
N GLN A 112 -9.19 24.28 10.20
CA GLN A 112 -8.82 23.73 11.50
C GLN A 112 -7.30 23.57 11.62
N SER A 113 -6.80 23.59 12.85
CA SER A 113 -5.41 23.22 13.11
C SER A 113 -5.16 21.73 12.80
N LEU A 114 -3.89 21.35 12.67
CA LEU A 114 -3.52 19.95 12.51
C LEU A 114 -4.05 19.08 13.66
N VAL A 115 -3.90 19.53 14.91
CA VAL A 115 -4.35 18.78 16.10
C VAL A 115 -5.85 18.57 16.05
N GLN A 116 -6.65 19.58 15.71
CA GLN A 116 -8.10 19.45 15.58
C GLN A 116 -8.50 18.46 14.47
N ASN A 117 -7.78 18.45 13.34
CA ASN A 117 -8.01 17.48 12.27
C ASN A 117 -7.66 16.05 12.74
N VAL A 118 -6.53 15.88 13.40
CA VAL A 118 -6.12 14.55 13.93
C VAL A 118 -7.14 14.05 14.96
N ASP A 119 -7.53 14.88 15.91
CA ASP A 119 -8.54 14.53 16.92
C ASP A 119 -9.85 14.10 16.26
N ARG A 120 -10.36 14.90 15.33
CA ARG A 120 -11.59 14.62 14.59
C ARG A 120 -11.52 13.33 13.78
N LEU A 121 -10.43 13.08 13.09
CA LEU A 121 -10.30 11.98 12.15
C LEU A 121 -9.96 10.65 12.82
N PHE A 122 -9.15 10.67 13.89
CA PHE A 122 -8.58 9.46 14.49
C PHE A 122 -9.15 9.14 15.89
N PHE A 123 -9.47 10.16 16.70
CA PHE A 123 -9.81 9.95 18.10
C PHE A 123 -11.28 10.21 18.42
N SER A 124 -12.00 10.95 17.58
CA SER A 124 -13.44 11.11 17.78
C SER A 124 -14.19 9.79 17.60
N HIS A 125 -15.33 9.63 18.25
CA HIS A 125 -16.15 8.43 18.16
C HIS A 125 -16.58 8.08 16.72
N SER A 126 -16.78 9.11 15.88
CA SER A 126 -17.11 9.01 14.45
C SER A 126 -15.92 9.21 13.53
N GLY A 127 -14.70 9.12 14.05
CA GLY A 127 -13.48 9.36 13.25
C GLY A 127 -13.30 8.31 12.18
N ILE A 128 -13.33 8.73 10.91
CA ILE A 128 -13.27 7.85 9.75
C ILE A 128 -11.96 7.04 9.69
N MET A 129 -10.86 7.62 10.16
CA MET A 129 -9.54 6.98 10.14
C MET A 129 -9.37 5.92 11.25
N ARG A 130 -10.34 5.79 12.16
CA ARG A 130 -10.25 4.83 13.26
C ARG A 130 -10.39 3.38 12.78
N GLY A 131 -11.30 3.14 11.83
CA GLY A 131 -11.54 1.81 11.22
C GLY A 131 -10.72 1.55 9.96
N GLU A 132 -10.09 2.58 9.42
CA GLU A 132 -9.37 2.53 8.14
C GLU A 132 -8.26 1.47 8.12
N PHE A 133 -7.61 1.21 9.27
CA PHE A 133 -6.52 0.24 9.34
C PHE A 133 -6.97 -1.16 8.90
N ASP A 134 -8.06 -1.65 9.46
CA ASP A 134 -8.59 -2.99 9.14
C ASP A 134 -9.16 -3.02 7.72
N GLU A 135 -9.85 -1.95 7.29
CA GLU A 135 -10.38 -1.84 5.94
C GLU A 135 -9.28 -1.86 4.89
N LEU A 136 -8.19 -1.11 5.09
CA LEU A 136 -7.04 -1.06 4.20
C LEU A 136 -6.40 -2.43 4.01
N TYR A 137 -6.08 -3.13 5.09
CA TYR A 137 -5.42 -4.44 5.02
C TYR A 137 -6.33 -5.51 4.43
N ASN A 138 -7.62 -5.50 4.75
CA ASN A 138 -8.60 -6.41 4.17
C ASN A 138 -8.84 -6.17 2.67
N ALA A 139 -8.77 -4.92 2.23
CA ALA A 139 -8.90 -4.58 0.81
C ALA A 139 -7.68 -5.04 -0.02
N LEU A 140 -6.48 -4.96 0.55
CA LEU A 140 -5.23 -5.24 -0.17
C LEU A 140 -4.82 -6.72 -0.13
N PHE A 141 -5.18 -7.46 0.93
CA PHE A 141 -4.64 -8.79 1.17
C PHE A 141 -5.71 -9.82 1.53
N SER A 142 -5.76 -10.91 0.78
CA SER A 142 -6.73 -12.01 1.02
C SER A 142 -6.60 -12.70 2.38
N ASN A 143 -5.44 -12.60 3.04
CA ASN A 143 -5.20 -13.08 4.41
C ASN A 143 -4.61 -11.93 5.23
N ALA A 144 -5.41 -10.90 5.47
CA ALA A 144 -4.99 -9.66 6.12
C ALA A 144 -4.34 -9.90 7.50
N GLU A 145 -4.85 -10.84 8.29
CA GLU A 145 -4.33 -11.14 9.63
C GLU A 145 -2.83 -11.46 9.64
N LEU A 146 -2.36 -12.20 8.65
CA LEU A 146 -0.94 -12.54 8.55
C LEU A 146 -0.08 -11.31 8.21
N TYR A 147 -0.56 -10.44 7.33
CA TYR A 147 0.12 -9.18 7.00
C TYR A 147 0.13 -8.24 8.19
N ILE A 148 -1.00 -8.11 8.88
CA ILE A 148 -1.14 -7.33 10.12
C ILE A 148 -0.17 -7.82 11.20
N SER A 149 -0.01 -9.14 11.37
CA SER A 149 0.94 -9.68 12.35
C SER A 149 2.40 -9.29 12.06
N VAL A 150 2.78 -9.27 10.77
CA VAL A 150 4.13 -8.83 10.35
C VAL A 150 4.33 -7.34 10.61
N VAL A 151 3.39 -6.48 10.18
CA VAL A 151 3.55 -5.03 10.38
C VAL A 151 3.49 -4.64 11.85
N LYS A 152 2.69 -5.36 12.67
CA LYS A 152 2.66 -5.20 14.12
C LYS A 152 4.01 -5.50 14.75
N ALA A 153 4.65 -6.61 14.35
CA ALA A 153 5.98 -6.96 14.82
C ALA A 153 7.01 -5.88 14.44
N LEU A 154 6.96 -5.40 13.19
CA LEU A 154 7.87 -4.34 12.71
C LEU A 154 7.63 -2.99 13.39
N ALA A 155 6.37 -2.64 13.70
CA ALA A 155 6.03 -1.41 14.39
C ALA A 155 6.63 -1.33 15.82
N GLN A 156 6.87 -2.48 16.45
CA GLN A 156 7.51 -2.57 17.76
C GLN A 156 9.05 -2.53 17.71
N HIS A 157 9.65 -2.62 16.51
CA HIS A 157 11.09 -2.72 16.30
C HIS A 157 11.55 -1.64 15.32
N HIS A 158 11.78 -0.42 15.82
CA HIS A 158 12.15 0.75 15.00
C HIS A 158 13.44 0.56 14.18
N ASP A 159 14.39 -0.23 14.69
CA ASP A 159 15.64 -0.56 13.98
C ASP A 159 15.40 -1.58 12.85
N GLY A 160 14.19 -2.11 12.77
CA GLY A 160 13.81 -3.16 11.85
C GLY A 160 14.14 -4.56 12.36
N MET A 161 13.75 -5.54 11.58
CA MET A 161 13.95 -6.96 11.90
C MET A 161 14.47 -7.71 10.69
N THR A 162 15.28 -8.72 10.94
CA THR A 162 15.63 -9.73 9.92
C THR A 162 14.46 -10.67 9.67
N ARG A 163 14.46 -11.33 8.52
CA ARG A 163 13.46 -12.36 8.19
C ARG A 163 13.36 -13.45 9.26
N THR A 164 14.49 -13.82 9.85
CA THR A 164 14.56 -14.86 10.90
C THR A 164 13.87 -14.41 12.18
N GLU A 165 14.08 -13.16 12.59
CA GLU A 165 13.42 -12.57 13.75
C GLU A 165 11.93 -12.43 13.55
N ILE A 166 11.47 -11.93 12.38
CA ILE A 166 10.06 -11.88 12.04
C ILE A 166 9.44 -13.28 12.12
N SER A 167 10.08 -14.28 11.49
CA SER A 167 9.62 -15.67 11.50
C SER A 167 9.43 -16.21 12.93
N LYS A 168 10.35 -15.90 13.84
CA LYS A 168 10.26 -16.32 15.24
C LYS A 168 9.10 -15.66 15.98
N VAL A 169 8.85 -14.37 15.73
CA VAL A 169 7.78 -13.63 16.41
C VAL A 169 6.41 -14.07 15.94
N ILE A 170 6.21 -14.24 14.62
CA ILE A 170 4.89 -14.56 14.05
C ILE A 170 4.63 -16.06 13.89
N GLY A 171 5.63 -16.93 14.10
CA GLY A 171 5.50 -18.38 13.96
C GLY A 171 5.36 -18.87 12.52
N VAL A 172 5.63 -18.05 11.51
CA VAL A 172 5.50 -18.38 10.08
C VAL A 172 6.85 -18.35 9.38
N ASN A 173 7.10 -19.30 8.49
CA ASN A 173 8.38 -19.42 7.77
C ASN A 173 8.17 -19.81 6.29
N GLY A 174 9.26 -20.15 5.61
CA GLY A 174 9.22 -20.69 4.24
C GLY A 174 8.68 -19.68 3.22
N GLY A 175 8.09 -20.23 2.15
CA GLY A 175 7.56 -19.45 1.02
C GLY A 175 6.43 -18.49 1.41
N THR A 176 5.62 -18.87 2.41
CA THR A 176 4.53 -18.01 2.89
C THR A 176 5.05 -16.66 3.43
N LEU A 177 6.06 -16.70 4.31
CA LEU A 177 6.65 -15.47 4.83
C LEU A 177 7.33 -14.66 3.73
N THR A 178 8.03 -15.33 2.80
CA THR A 178 8.65 -14.64 1.66
C THR A 178 7.61 -13.88 0.84
N ARG A 179 6.48 -14.52 0.51
CA ARG A 179 5.39 -13.89 -0.23
C ARG A 179 4.82 -12.68 0.51
N VAL A 180 4.57 -12.79 1.83
CA VAL A 180 4.05 -11.68 2.64
C VAL A 180 5.01 -10.49 2.63
N LEU A 181 6.30 -10.73 2.85
CA LEU A 181 7.31 -9.66 2.84
C LEU A 181 7.44 -9.01 1.46
N THR A 182 7.42 -9.80 0.38
CA THR A 182 7.45 -9.29 -0.99
C THR A 182 6.22 -8.43 -1.29
N ASN A 183 5.03 -8.86 -0.88
CA ASN A 183 3.80 -8.12 -1.12
C ASN A 183 3.77 -6.80 -0.33
N LEU A 184 4.17 -6.82 0.95
CA LEU A 184 4.27 -5.60 1.75
C LEU A 184 5.31 -4.61 1.17
N GLU A 185 6.42 -5.11 0.63
CA GLU A 185 7.42 -4.27 -0.04
C GLU A 185 6.86 -3.68 -1.35
N ARG A 186 6.17 -4.48 -2.17
CA ARG A 186 5.54 -4.03 -3.41
C ARG A 186 4.45 -2.96 -3.19
N CYS A 187 3.81 -2.98 -2.02
CA CYS A 187 2.79 -2.00 -1.62
C CYS A 187 3.36 -0.83 -0.82
N ASP A 188 4.68 -0.66 -0.74
CA ASP A 188 5.39 0.39 0.01
C ASP A 188 5.10 0.44 1.52
N PHE A 189 4.55 -0.65 2.11
CA PHE A 189 4.39 -0.72 3.58
C PHE A 189 5.71 -0.90 4.30
N ILE A 190 6.62 -1.67 3.72
CA ILE A 190 7.94 -1.94 4.30
C ILE A 190 9.05 -1.66 3.29
N SER A 191 10.22 -1.33 3.82
CA SER A 191 11.46 -1.31 3.05
C SER A 191 12.37 -2.43 3.49
N ARG A 192 13.21 -2.89 2.57
CA ARG A 192 14.33 -3.77 2.90
C ARG A 192 15.66 -3.06 2.68
N SER A 193 16.58 -3.25 3.59
CA SER A 193 17.94 -2.73 3.48
C SER A 193 18.93 -3.81 3.86
N GLN A 194 20.08 -3.79 3.23
CA GLN A 194 21.18 -4.68 3.54
C GLN A 194 22.38 -3.84 3.93
N ASN A 195 22.98 -4.14 5.07
CA ASN A 195 24.19 -3.45 5.49
C ASN A 195 25.34 -3.81 4.55
N PHE A 196 26.21 -2.84 4.30
CA PHE A 196 27.36 -3.03 3.41
C PHE A 196 28.23 -4.20 3.91
N GLY A 197 28.55 -5.13 3.00
CA GLY A 197 29.34 -6.33 3.30
C GLY A 197 28.58 -7.48 3.99
N CYS A 198 27.30 -7.33 4.30
CA CYS A 198 26.48 -8.39 4.88
C CYS A 198 25.88 -9.32 3.83
N LYS A 199 25.51 -10.54 4.25
CA LYS A 199 24.86 -11.52 3.39
C LYS A 199 23.37 -11.24 3.27
N THR A 200 22.72 -11.77 2.22
CA THR A 200 21.27 -11.64 1.99
C THR A 200 20.41 -12.08 3.19
N LYS A 201 20.87 -13.06 3.98
CA LYS A 201 20.18 -13.49 5.21
C LYS A 201 20.09 -12.41 6.29
N ASP A 202 20.95 -11.39 6.21
CA ASP A 202 21.04 -10.29 7.17
C ASP A 202 20.27 -9.04 6.68
N THR A 203 19.41 -9.22 5.66
CA THR A 203 18.49 -8.17 5.18
C THR A 203 17.54 -7.78 6.30
N ILE A 204 17.44 -6.46 6.54
CA ILE A 204 16.59 -5.87 7.55
C ILE A 204 15.35 -5.28 6.89
N TYR A 205 14.19 -5.61 7.42
CA TYR A 205 12.89 -5.08 7.02
C TYR A 205 12.44 -4.03 8.02
N ARG A 206 11.97 -2.88 7.53
CA ARG A 206 11.43 -1.77 8.34
C ARG A 206 10.07 -1.37 7.85
N LEU A 207 9.19 -1.07 8.80
CA LEU A 207 7.90 -0.45 8.48
C LEU A 207 8.13 0.98 8.00
N MET A 208 7.54 1.34 6.87
CA MET A 208 7.71 2.65 6.22
C MET A 208 6.41 3.44 6.14
N ASP A 209 5.27 2.77 6.16
CA ASP A 209 3.98 3.43 6.05
C ASP A 209 3.69 4.26 7.31
N PHE A 210 3.57 5.58 7.12
CA PHE A 210 3.40 6.52 8.23
C PHE A 210 2.08 6.35 8.95
N TYR A 211 0.99 6.07 8.20
CA TYR A 211 -0.31 5.83 8.82
C TYR A 211 -0.27 4.59 9.73
N THR A 212 0.29 3.49 9.27
CA THR A 212 0.45 2.26 10.07
C THR A 212 1.33 2.48 11.30
N LEU A 213 2.44 3.25 11.16
CA LEU A 213 3.30 3.62 12.28
C LEU A 213 2.53 4.45 13.32
N PHE A 214 1.75 5.45 12.87
CA PHE A 214 0.93 6.28 13.74
C PHE A 214 -0.15 5.45 14.44
N TYR A 215 -0.82 4.55 13.69
CA TYR A 215 -1.84 3.66 14.23
C TYR A 215 -1.31 2.83 15.40
N TYR A 216 -0.21 2.12 15.22
CA TYR A 216 0.34 1.28 16.29
C TYR A 216 0.89 2.07 17.47
N LYS A 217 1.34 3.28 17.23
CA LYS A 217 1.90 4.11 18.30
C LYS A 217 0.83 4.77 19.18
N PHE A 218 -0.30 5.18 18.59
CA PHE A 218 -1.25 6.06 19.26
C PHE A 218 -2.68 5.54 19.30
N ILE A 219 -3.10 4.67 18.37
CA ILE A 219 -4.49 4.23 18.26
C ILE A 219 -4.65 2.80 18.80
N ALA A 220 -3.82 1.86 18.38
CA ALA A 220 -3.94 0.46 18.77
C ALA A 220 -3.79 0.22 20.29
N GLN A 221 -3.23 1.18 21.03
CA GLN A 221 -3.07 1.11 22.49
C GLN A 221 -4.32 1.55 23.25
N ASP A 222 -5.20 2.34 22.64
CA ASP A 222 -6.43 2.86 23.25
C ASP A 222 -7.62 1.86 23.20
N THR A 223 -7.43 0.71 22.58
CA THR A 223 -8.46 -0.33 22.41
C THR A 223 -8.35 -1.48 23.42
N SER A 224 -7.54 -1.32 24.46
CA SER A 224 -7.35 -2.33 25.54
C SER A 224 -8.05 -1.95 26.84
#